data_e5079cb7d6e5253073d53f7b342909e1
#
_entry.id   e5079cb7d6e5253073d53f7b342909e1
#
_cell.length_a   1.000
_cell.length_b   1.000
_cell.length_c   1.000
_cell.angle_alpha   90.00
_cell.angle_beta   90.00
_cell.angle_gamma   90.00
#
_symmetry.space_group_name_H-M   'P 1'
#
loop_
_entity.id
_entity.type
_entity.pdbx_description
1 polymer ?
#
loop_
_entity_poly.entity_id
_entity_poly.type
_entity_poly.pdbx_seq_one_letter_code
_entity_poly.pdbx_strand_id
1 'polypeptide(L)'
;MTKRFLQRLLVIILCGMQQPAIAQVLLHLNQPVREQNNVSSARQYLSGRTCQGCRLYLNNDSIYVYPTGAFAIKKDLAVGRTAFNLTAADNTGKTYTKQVVYYYRPLPPPSVTPVFRIDYFNILPQGNLQLVEGDTLRIKMKAYPGCKATWINNRPLQELPADETQGVPGFYEGLYVIQDTDSLLFGRIKVTLQDTNGNSTVKESGNYYSFMRNEGLFTGRTIDNMTYLTTSPHGDRLGPEKIGYLDEGVLLQIAGREGDYYKIKLAPRHIAYIPEPLLDTATLQELSPISIINTARVWADEDYDYVSVPLADKLPYTSTQEVEPGKIIVDVYGAYAEEGLQTQLATTREIQQVAWQQIEPEVFRMVINLRHAFPWGYQVYYRGDTLQVKVKRTPASLQLKDLTIGLDAGHGGSNVGALGNMGVYEKELSLSISLLLKAALEKEGATVIATRTRDQFVANEDRLSNFRRTDPDLLLSVHLNSSVNPVDIKGTATYYKHPFCEPLARFIYNRMQETGLSGFGCNGNFNFILNNPTEFPDALIETLFLSFPGDEAKVLDPAFRQLMADKIVQGVKDYLEAAGK
;
A
#
# COMPACT_ATOMS: atom_id res chain seq x y z
N MET A 1 54.70 -69.18 -6.09
CA MET A 1 54.30 -69.57 -7.44
C MET A 1 53.29 -68.65 -8.00
N THR A 2 53.72 -67.75 -8.70
CA THR A 2 53.40 -66.98 -9.90
C THR A 2 52.20 -67.45 -10.70
N LYS A 3 51.22 -66.52 -10.95
CA LYS A 3 50.58 -66.40 -12.25
C LYS A 3 50.06 -64.94 -12.41
N ARG A 4 50.72 -64.22 -13.31
CA ARG A 4 50.33 -62.94 -13.89
C ARG A 4 49.13 -63.14 -14.82
N PHE A 5 48.05 -62.32 -14.66
CA PHE A 5 47.02 -62.17 -15.69
C PHE A 5 47.09 -60.79 -16.25
N LEU A 6 47.46 -60.69 -17.51
CA LEU A 6 47.37 -59.50 -18.35
C LEU A 6 45.89 -59.27 -18.71
N GLN A 7 45.27 -58.18 -18.23
CA GLN A 7 44.00 -57.71 -18.78
C GLN A 7 44.26 -56.55 -19.73
N ARG A 8 43.95 -56.76 -20.98
CA ARG A 8 43.93 -55.78 -22.04
C ARG A 8 42.70 -54.87 -21.80
N LEU A 9 42.93 -53.59 -21.56
CA LEU A 9 41.89 -52.55 -21.48
C LEU A 9 41.44 -52.15 -22.88
N LEU A 10 40.26 -52.58 -23.28
CA LEU A 10 39.60 -52.15 -24.53
C LEU A 10 38.89 -50.83 -24.25
N VAL A 11 39.47 -49.72 -24.69
CA VAL A 11 38.81 -48.37 -24.62
C VAL A 11 37.84 -48.32 -25.78
N ILE A 12 36.53 -48.47 -25.46
CA ILE A 12 35.44 -48.17 -26.38
C ILE A 12 35.18 -46.67 -26.25
N ILE A 13 35.60 -45.90 -27.25
CA ILE A 13 35.19 -44.49 -27.41
C ILE A 13 33.75 -44.53 -27.88
N LEU A 14 32.80 -44.35 -26.93
CA LEU A 14 31.41 -44.01 -27.25
C LEU A 14 31.39 -42.54 -27.67
N CYS A 15 31.43 -42.31 -28.98
CA CYS A 15 31.03 -41.04 -29.57
C CYS A 15 29.53 -40.88 -29.33
N GLY A 16 29.16 -40.26 -28.19
CA GLY A 16 27.79 -39.87 -27.93
C GLY A 16 27.38 -38.82 -28.95
N MET A 17 26.64 -39.22 -29.98
CA MET A 17 25.85 -38.28 -30.79
C MET A 17 24.88 -37.63 -29.84
N GLN A 18 25.18 -36.42 -29.38
CA GLN A 18 24.16 -35.51 -28.82
C GLN A 18 23.16 -35.24 -29.94
N GLN A 19 22.05 -35.94 -29.91
CA GLN A 19 20.90 -35.55 -30.71
C GLN A 19 20.53 -34.13 -30.24
N PRO A 20 20.41 -33.16 -31.16
CA PRO A 20 19.91 -31.85 -30.78
C PRO A 20 18.53 -32.06 -30.14
N ALA A 21 18.37 -31.65 -28.91
CA ALA A 21 17.07 -31.63 -28.27
C ALA A 21 16.16 -30.81 -29.17
N ILE A 22 15.23 -31.49 -29.84
CA ILE A 22 14.23 -30.84 -30.68
C ILE A 22 13.45 -29.94 -29.73
N ALA A 23 13.71 -28.65 -29.77
CA ALA A 23 13.00 -27.65 -28.96
C ALA A 23 11.50 -27.82 -29.27
N GLN A 24 10.76 -28.34 -28.31
CA GLN A 24 9.31 -28.48 -28.45
C GLN A 24 8.73 -27.09 -28.55
N VAL A 25 7.97 -26.79 -29.62
CA VAL A 25 7.26 -25.52 -29.76
C VAL A 25 6.37 -25.36 -28.56
N LEU A 26 6.73 -24.41 -27.71
CA LEU A 26 6.00 -24.10 -26.48
C LEU A 26 5.12 -22.88 -26.73
N LEU A 27 3.89 -22.93 -26.27
CA LEU A 27 3.03 -21.74 -26.15
C LEU A 27 2.33 -21.78 -24.79
N HIS A 28 2.71 -20.86 -23.92
CA HIS A 28 2.14 -20.73 -22.58
C HIS A 28 1.53 -19.33 -22.42
N LEU A 29 0.32 -19.26 -21.88
CA LEU A 29 -0.36 -18.01 -21.55
C LEU A 29 -0.33 -17.79 -20.04
N ASN A 30 0.11 -16.63 -19.63
CA ASN A 30 -0.02 -16.13 -18.27
C ASN A 30 -1.33 -15.35 -18.10
N GLN A 31 -1.76 -14.65 -19.17
CA GLN A 31 -2.99 -13.91 -19.21
C GLN A 31 -3.67 -14.10 -20.59
N PRO A 32 -4.94 -14.55 -20.63
CA PRO A 32 -5.72 -15.03 -19.50
C PRO A 32 -5.27 -16.43 -19.06
N VAL A 33 -5.52 -16.75 -17.78
CA VAL A 33 -5.20 -18.08 -17.23
C VAL A 33 -6.12 -19.17 -17.80
N ARG A 34 -7.38 -18.82 -18.13
CA ARG A 34 -8.40 -19.75 -18.63
C ARG A 34 -8.54 -19.66 -20.13
N GLU A 35 -8.92 -20.75 -20.76
CA GLU A 35 -9.23 -20.78 -22.18
C GLU A 35 -10.58 -20.17 -22.52
N GLN A 36 -11.53 -20.13 -21.57
CA GLN A 36 -12.82 -19.47 -21.71
C GLN A 36 -13.00 -18.41 -20.63
N ASN A 37 -13.36 -17.20 -21.03
CA ASN A 37 -13.38 -16.01 -20.16
C ASN A 37 -14.67 -15.21 -20.36
N ASN A 38 -15.44 -15.00 -19.30
CA ASN A 38 -16.55 -14.06 -19.27
C ASN A 38 -16.03 -12.71 -18.78
N VAL A 39 -16.22 -11.66 -19.56
CA VAL A 39 -15.68 -10.33 -19.27
C VAL A 39 -16.72 -9.23 -19.49
N SER A 40 -16.65 -8.18 -18.67
CA SER A 40 -17.49 -6.98 -18.77
C SER A 40 -16.77 -5.78 -19.38
N SER A 41 -15.44 -5.88 -19.58
CA SER A 41 -14.63 -4.88 -20.26
C SER A 41 -14.29 -5.32 -21.68
N ALA A 42 -14.45 -4.41 -22.64
CA ALA A 42 -14.08 -4.67 -24.04
C ALA A 42 -12.58 -4.89 -24.19
N ARG A 43 -11.77 -4.11 -23.47
CA ARG A 43 -10.29 -4.18 -23.56
C ARG A 43 -9.77 -5.36 -22.79
N GLN A 44 -9.04 -6.22 -23.51
CA GLN A 44 -8.41 -7.42 -22.95
C GLN A 44 -6.94 -7.47 -23.34
N TYR A 45 -6.16 -8.16 -22.50
CA TYR A 45 -4.74 -8.38 -22.71
C TYR A 45 -4.46 -9.87 -22.77
N LEU A 46 -3.56 -10.27 -23.66
CA LEU A 46 -3.04 -11.62 -23.73
C LEU A 46 -1.52 -11.53 -23.56
N SER A 47 -0.97 -12.25 -22.62
CA SER A 47 0.47 -12.29 -22.40
C SER A 47 0.95 -13.70 -22.08
N GLY A 48 2.23 -13.96 -22.34
CA GLY A 48 2.83 -15.25 -22.11
C GLY A 48 4.16 -15.42 -22.81
N ARG A 49 4.50 -16.67 -23.11
CA ARG A 49 5.77 -17.02 -23.74
C ARG A 49 5.63 -18.09 -24.82
N THR A 50 6.52 -18.02 -25.78
CA THR A 50 6.77 -19.07 -26.77
C THR A 50 8.28 -19.38 -26.79
N CYS A 51 8.74 -20.23 -27.70
CA CYS A 51 10.18 -20.51 -27.85
C CYS A 51 10.95 -19.27 -28.35
N GLN A 52 12.20 -19.16 -27.98
CA GLN A 52 13.09 -18.14 -28.53
C GLN A 52 13.23 -18.30 -30.04
N GLY A 53 13.09 -17.21 -30.79
CA GLY A 53 13.13 -17.20 -32.26
C GLY A 53 11.88 -17.76 -32.94
N CYS A 54 10.86 -18.20 -32.18
CA CYS A 54 9.58 -18.58 -32.74
C CYS A 54 8.81 -17.36 -33.27
N ARG A 55 8.03 -17.57 -34.33
CA ARG A 55 7.03 -16.59 -34.81
C ARG A 55 5.70 -16.88 -34.12
N LEU A 56 5.00 -15.82 -33.75
CA LEU A 56 3.69 -15.92 -33.13
C LEU A 56 2.65 -15.21 -34.01
N TYR A 57 1.50 -15.84 -34.17
CA TYR A 57 0.37 -15.29 -34.90
C TYR A 57 -0.86 -15.31 -34.00
N LEU A 58 -1.64 -14.24 -34.04
CA LEU A 58 -2.98 -14.15 -33.47
C LEU A 58 -3.97 -14.19 -34.63
N ASN A 59 -4.67 -15.30 -34.80
CA ASN A 59 -5.36 -15.66 -36.03
C ASN A 59 -4.34 -15.65 -37.19
N ASN A 60 -4.40 -14.64 -38.09
CA ASN A 60 -3.44 -14.46 -39.19
C ASN A 60 -2.48 -13.29 -39.00
N ASP A 61 -2.64 -12.48 -37.91
CA ASP A 61 -1.83 -11.32 -37.65
C ASP A 61 -0.53 -11.73 -36.98
N SER A 62 0.61 -11.28 -37.49
CA SER A 62 1.92 -11.48 -36.86
C SER A 62 2.01 -10.68 -35.58
N ILE A 63 2.49 -11.32 -34.51
CA ILE A 63 2.66 -10.71 -33.19
C ILE A 63 4.15 -10.61 -32.89
N TYR A 64 4.54 -9.48 -32.32
CA TYR A 64 5.92 -9.27 -31.88
C TYR A 64 6.25 -10.20 -30.70
N VAL A 65 7.33 -10.95 -30.84
CA VAL A 65 7.89 -11.81 -29.81
C VAL A 65 9.23 -11.21 -29.38
N TYR A 66 9.39 -10.97 -28.10
CA TYR A 66 10.65 -10.48 -27.55
C TYR A 66 11.76 -11.53 -27.65
N PRO A 67 13.05 -11.15 -27.58
CA PRO A 67 14.16 -12.11 -27.72
C PRO A 67 14.13 -13.27 -26.73
N THR A 68 13.49 -13.08 -25.57
CA THR A 68 13.27 -14.12 -24.56
C THR A 68 12.23 -15.16 -24.95
N GLY A 69 11.38 -14.85 -25.92
CA GLY A 69 10.18 -15.61 -26.26
C GLY A 69 8.88 -15.06 -25.62
N ALA A 70 8.98 -14.06 -24.76
CA ALA A 70 7.82 -13.42 -24.15
C ALA A 70 7.04 -12.56 -25.17
N PHE A 71 5.73 -12.41 -24.95
CA PHE A 71 4.86 -11.54 -25.75
C PHE A 71 3.75 -10.95 -24.90
N ALA A 72 3.21 -9.81 -25.36
CA ALA A 72 1.99 -9.22 -24.83
C ALA A 72 1.18 -8.55 -25.95
N ILE A 73 -0.13 -8.68 -25.89
CA ILE A 73 -1.09 -8.25 -26.92
C ILE A 73 -2.24 -7.52 -26.24
N LYS A 74 -2.67 -6.40 -26.83
CA LYS A 74 -3.88 -5.67 -26.45
C LYS A 74 -4.93 -5.84 -27.55
N LYS A 75 -6.13 -6.25 -27.18
CA LYS A 75 -7.28 -6.40 -28.11
C LYS A 75 -8.54 -5.81 -27.50
N ASP A 76 -9.32 -5.14 -28.34
CA ASP A 76 -10.66 -4.71 -28.00
C ASP A 76 -11.67 -5.71 -28.59
N LEU A 77 -12.59 -6.19 -27.75
CA LEU A 77 -13.58 -7.22 -28.09
C LEU A 77 -14.85 -6.57 -28.63
N ALA A 78 -15.46 -7.21 -29.64
CA ALA A 78 -16.85 -6.95 -29.96
C ALA A 78 -17.79 -7.64 -28.97
N VAL A 79 -18.98 -7.07 -28.76
CA VAL A 79 -20.01 -7.68 -27.90
C VAL A 79 -20.34 -9.10 -28.38
N GLY A 80 -20.43 -10.03 -27.47
CA GLY A 80 -20.68 -11.43 -27.73
C GLY A 80 -19.42 -12.30 -27.65
N ARG A 81 -19.35 -13.34 -28.45
CA ARG A 81 -18.28 -14.34 -28.47
C ARG A 81 -17.16 -13.92 -29.42
N THR A 82 -15.95 -13.81 -28.93
CA THR A 82 -14.73 -13.64 -29.74
C THR A 82 -13.75 -14.78 -29.42
N ALA A 83 -13.25 -15.43 -30.47
CA ALA A 83 -12.23 -16.48 -30.34
C ALA A 83 -10.92 -16.03 -30.99
N PHE A 84 -9.82 -16.19 -30.27
CA PHE A 84 -8.47 -15.96 -30.76
C PHE A 84 -7.72 -17.28 -30.85
N ASN A 85 -7.13 -17.56 -32.01
CA ASN A 85 -6.18 -18.66 -32.17
C ASN A 85 -4.77 -18.10 -32.15
N LEU A 86 -4.02 -18.43 -31.11
CA LEU A 86 -2.60 -18.12 -31.03
C LEU A 86 -1.82 -19.29 -31.61
N THR A 87 -1.06 -19.06 -32.67
CA THR A 87 -0.24 -20.07 -33.32
C THR A 87 1.23 -19.69 -33.26
N ALA A 88 2.01 -20.46 -32.52
CA ALA A 88 3.46 -20.36 -32.50
C ALA A 88 4.05 -21.28 -33.57
N ALA A 89 5.04 -20.81 -34.32
CA ALA A 89 5.78 -21.57 -35.33
C ALA A 89 7.27 -21.46 -35.09
N ASP A 90 8.00 -22.57 -35.06
CA ASP A 90 9.47 -22.59 -34.96
C ASP A 90 10.13 -22.43 -36.34
N ASN A 91 11.46 -22.38 -36.34
CA ASN A 91 12.25 -22.21 -37.57
C ASN A 91 12.20 -23.45 -38.49
N THR A 92 11.70 -24.59 -38.01
CA THR A 92 11.51 -25.81 -38.84
C THR A 92 10.12 -25.84 -39.47
N GLY A 93 9.25 -24.90 -39.16
CA GLY A 93 7.86 -24.84 -39.60
C GLY A 93 6.89 -25.66 -38.75
N LYS A 94 7.35 -26.25 -37.65
CA LYS A 94 6.46 -26.93 -36.70
C LYS A 94 5.63 -25.89 -35.96
N THR A 95 4.32 -26.14 -35.86
CA THR A 95 3.37 -25.22 -35.25
C THR A 95 2.70 -25.82 -34.01
N TYR A 96 2.33 -24.93 -33.08
CA TYR A 96 1.45 -25.22 -31.96
C TYR A 96 0.40 -24.12 -31.84
N THR A 97 -0.88 -24.50 -31.75
CA THR A 97 -1.98 -23.55 -31.66
C THR A 97 -2.74 -23.72 -30.36
N LYS A 98 -3.04 -22.61 -29.70
CA LYS A 98 -3.91 -22.50 -28.53
C LYS A 98 -5.05 -21.54 -28.81
N GLN A 99 -6.30 -21.95 -28.50
CA GLN A 99 -7.47 -21.10 -28.64
C GLN A 99 -7.85 -20.48 -27.30
N VAL A 100 -8.16 -19.18 -27.32
CA VAL A 100 -8.73 -18.43 -26.19
C VAL A 100 -10.04 -17.82 -26.62
N VAL A 101 -11.09 -18.04 -25.85
CA VAL A 101 -12.44 -17.54 -26.12
C VAL A 101 -12.84 -16.54 -25.05
N TYR A 102 -13.33 -15.41 -25.50
CA TYR A 102 -13.94 -14.40 -24.64
C TYR A 102 -15.44 -14.30 -24.95
N TYR A 103 -16.22 -14.15 -23.90
CA TYR A 103 -17.63 -13.77 -23.95
C TYR A 103 -17.75 -12.38 -23.33
N TYR A 104 -17.69 -11.35 -24.18
CA TYR A 104 -17.81 -9.96 -23.73
C TYR A 104 -19.30 -9.59 -23.66
N ARG A 105 -19.71 -9.25 -22.47
CA ARG A 105 -21.04 -8.69 -22.19
C ARG A 105 -20.84 -7.41 -21.40
N PRO A 106 -21.05 -6.23 -22.05
CA PRO A 106 -21.00 -4.97 -21.31
C PRO A 106 -22.08 -5.00 -20.22
N LEU A 107 -21.79 -4.33 -19.12
CA LEU A 107 -22.82 -4.11 -18.10
C LEU A 107 -24.00 -3.41 -18.78
N PRO A 108 -25.23 -3.90 -18.62
CA PRO A 108 -26.37 -3.23 -19.21
C PRO A 108 -26.47 -1.81 -18.65
N PRO A 109 -26.78 -0.81 -19.49
CA PRO A 109 -27.05 0.52 -18.96
C PRO A 109 -28.21 0.46 -17.97
N PRO A 110 -28.28 1.37 -17.03
CA PRO A 110 -29.43 1.48 -16.14
C PRO A 110 -30.72 1.50 -16.96
N SER A 111 -31.74 0.79 -16.52
CA SER A 111 -33.05 0.76 -17.18
C SER A 111 -34.13 1.25 -16.22
N VAL A 112 -35.26 1.69 -16.80
CA VAL A 112 -36.44 2.10 -16.01
C VAL A 112 -36.96 0.87 -15.26
N THR A 113 -37.32 1.02 -14.00
CA THR A 113 -38.04 -0.02 -13.24
C THR A 113 -39.47 -0.08 -13.73
N PRO A 114 -39.89 -1.16 -14.44
CA PRO A 114 -41.15 -1.15 -15.16
C PRO A 114 -42.38 -1.51 -14.31
N VAL A 115 -42.14 -1.97 -13.07
CA VAL A 115 -43.18 -2.41 -12.14
C VAL A 115 -43.02 -1.68 -10.83
N PHE A 116 -44.15 -1.37 -10.18
CA PHE A 116 -44.15 -0.69 -8.88
C PHE A 116 -43.43 -1.54 -7.82
N ARG A 117 -42.14 -1.20 -7.57
CA ARG A 117 -41.27 -1.83 -6.59
C ARG A 117 -40.02 -1.02 -6.34
N ILE A 118 -39.31 -1.34 -5.27
CA ILE A 118 -37.93 -0.92 -5.02
C ILE A 118 -36.99 -2.02 -5.53
N ASP A 119 -36.19 -1.74 -6.57
CA ASP A 119 -35.23 -2.71 -7.09
C ASP A 119 -34.10 -2.93 -6.08
N TYR A 120 -33.39 -1.86 -5.72
CA TYR A 120 -32.37 -1.88 -4.68
C TYR A 120 -32.18 -0.50 -4.06
N PHE A 121 -31.53 -0.48 -2.92
CA PHE A 121 -30.93 0.73 -2.38
C PHE A 121 -29.63 0.38 -1.64
N ASN A 122 -28.75 1.36 -1.56
CA ASN A 122 -27.50 1.31 -0.83
C ASN A 122 -27.44 2.49 0.13
N ILE A 123 -26.99 2.23 1.36
CA ILE A 123 -26.74 3.26 2.37
C ILE A 123 -25.24 3.35 2.56
N LEU A 124 -24.72 4.57 2.58
CA LEU A 124 -23.33 4.90 2.81
C LEU A 124 -23.22 5.68 4.15
N PRO A 125 -22.21 5.35 4.96
CA PRO A 125 -21.19 4.31 4.79
C PRO A 125 -21.78 2.89 4.75
N GLN A 126 -21.04 1.93 4.17
CA GLN A 126 -21.51 0.54 4.04
C GLN A 126 -21.21 -0.27 5.30
N GLY A 127 -21.96 -1.35 5.53
CA GLY A 127 -21.75 -2.28 6.63
C GLY A 127 -22.73 -2.09 7.78
N ASN A 128 -22.50 -2.82 8.87
CA ASN A 128 -23.22 -2.62 10.12
C ASN A 128 -22.62 -1.38 10.82
N LEU A 129 -23.47 -0.45 11.21
CA LEU A 129 -23.01 0.83 11.73
C LEU A 129 -23.50 1.07 13.15
N GLN A 130 -22.63 1.61 13.99
CA GLN A 130 -22.97 2.28 15.23
C GLN A 130 -22.70 3.77 15.07
N LEU A 131 -23.74 4.55 15.07
CA LEU A 131 -23.74 5.97 14.71
C LEU A 131 -24.10 6.82 15.92
N VAL A 132 -23.51 8.00 15.97
CA VAL A 132 -23.77 9.01 16.98
C VAL A 132 -24.31 10.28 16.35
N GLU A 133 -24.81 11.21 17.16
CA GLU A 133 -25.22 12.53 16.73
C GLU A 133 -24.16 13.20 15.83
N GLY A 134 -24.60 13.79 14.72
CA GLY A 134 -23.77 14.44 13.73
C GLY A 134 -23.26 13.50 12.62
N ASP A 135 -23.35 12.19 12.79
CA ASP A 135 -23.02 11.25 11.72
C ASP A 135 -24.00 11.36 10.56
N THR A 136 -23.49 11.16 9.35
CA THR A 136 -24.28 11.35 8.14
C THR A 136 -24.48 10.03 7.41
N LEU A 137 -25.72 9.72 7.08
CA LEU A 137 -26.09 8.62 6.19
C LEU A 137 -26.54 9.18 4.84
N ARG A 138 -26.03 8.60 3.76
CA ARG A 138 -26.50 8.87 2.39
C ARG A 138 -27.12 7.61 1.83
N ILE A 139 -28.33 7.73 1.27
CA ILE A 139 -28.99 6.64 0.56
C ILE A 139 -29.07 6.94 -0.93
N LYS A 140 -28.79 5.92 -1.75
CA LYS A 140 -29.08 5.90 -3.19
C LYS A 140 -29.97 4.72 -3.48
N MET A 141 -31.07 4.95 -4.15
CA MET A 141 -32.08 3.93 -4.43
C MET A 141 -32.49 3.94 -5.89
N LYS A 142 -32.78 2.76 -6.43
CA LYS A 142 -33.44 2.55 -7.73
C LYS A 142 -34.81 1.94 -7.47
N ALA A 143 -35.87 2.60 -8.01
CA ALA A 143 -37.24 2.19 -7.79
C ALA A 143 -38.13 2.62 -8.96
N TYR A 144 -39.42 2.30 -8.90
CA TYR A 144 -40.42 2.79 -9.85
C TYR A 144 -40.46 4.33 -9.84
N PRO A 145 -40.41 5.00 -11.02
CA PRO A 145 -40.31 6.46 -11.10
C PRO A 145 -41.60 7.20 -10.70
N GLY A 146 -41.46 8.48 -10.39
CA GLY A 146 -42.60 9.37 -10.09
C GLY A 146 -43.31 9.07 -8.77
N CYS A 147 -42.66 8.41 -7.85
CA CYS A 147 -43.21 8.01 -6.54
C CYS A 147 -42.70 8.91 -5.42
N LYS A 148 -43.44 8.96 -4.32
CA LYS A 148 -42.96 9.49 -3.05
C LYS A 148 -42.16 8.40 -2.34
N ALA A 149 -40.89 8.66 -2.07
CA ALA A 149 -40.04 7.76 -1.32
C ALA A 149 -39.66 8.37 0.04
N THR A 150 -39.66 7.57 1.10
CA THR A 150 -39.27 8.02 2.45
C THR A 150 -38.40 6.97 3.15
N TRP A 151 -37.61 7.40 4.10
CA TRP A 151 -36.79 6.55 4.94
C TRP A 151 -36.74 7.07 6.39
N ILE A 152 -35.67 6.97 7.11
CA ILE A 152 -35.51 7.34 8.53
C ILE A 152 -36.42 8.50 8.94
N ASN A 153 -37.26 8.30 9.96
CA ASN A 153 -38.19 9.29 10.49
C ASN A 153 -39.09 9.93 9.41
N ASN A 154 -39.51 9.15 8.40
CA ASN A 154 -40.32 9.59 7.26
C ASN A 154 -39.69 10.72 6.43
N ARG A 155 -38.39 10.90 6.46
CA ARG A 155 -37.70 11.89 5.62
C ARG A 155 -37.82 11.51 4.15
N PRO A 156 -38.13 12.48 3.28
CA PRO A 156 -38.28 12.22 1.85
C PRO A 156 -36.92 11.91 1.20
N LEU A 157 -36.98 11.03 0.20
CA LEU A 157 -35.93 10.87 -0.81
C LEU A 157 -36.32 11.67 -2.04
N GLN A 158 -35.35 12.34 -2.63
CA GLN A 158 -35.54 13.12 -3.85
C GLN A 158 -35.27 12.21 -5.07
N GLU A 159 -36.20 12.19 -6.03
CA GLU A 159 -35.94 11.58 -7.32
C GLU A 159 -34.98 12.48 -8.11
N LEU A 160 -33.89 11.88 -8.61
CA LEU A 160 -32.89 12.61 -9.39
C LEU A 160 -33.42 12.92 -10.79
N PRO A 161 -33.10 14.10 -11.34
CA PRO A 161 -33.50 14.48 -12.67
C PRO A 161 -32.82 13.60 -13.75
N ALA A 162 -33.43 13.50 -14.93
CA ALA A 162 -33.01 12.59 -15.98
C ALA A 162 -31.60 12.87 -16.52
N ASP A 163 -31.15 14.11 -16.50
CA ASP A 163 -29.81 14.52 -16.92
C ASP A 163 -28.70 14.00 -15.99
N GLU A 164 -28.98 13.81 -14.71
CA GLU A 164 -28.05 13.21 -13.75
C GLU A 164 -28.03 11.66 -13.81
N THR A 165 -29.01 11.06 -14.46
CA THR A 165 -29.23 9.59 -14.46
C THR A 165 -29.15 8.98 -15.86
N GLN A 166 -28.44 9.60 -16.80
CA GLN A 166 -28.30 9.15 -18.19
C GLN A 166 -29.67 8.99 -18.90
N GLY A 167 -30.65 9.81 -18.57
CA GLY A 167 -31.99 9.74 -19.14
C GLY A 167 -32.93 8.71 -18.52
N VAL A 168 -32.52 8.04 -17.44
CA VAL A 168 -33.30 6.95 -16.83
C VAL A 168 -33.92 7.42 -15.51
N PRO A 169 -35.25 7.57 -15.41
CA PRO A 169 -35.93 7.99 -14.17
C PRO A 169 -35.97 6.86 -13.12
N GLY A 170 -36.39 7.22 -11.90
CA GLY A 170 -36.54 6.27 -10.78
C GLY A 170 -35.28 6.07 -9.96
N PHE A 171 -34.31 6.96 -10.05
CA PHE A 171 -33.21 7.05 -9.10
C PHE A 171 -33.55 8.08 -8.02
N TYR A 172 -33.41 7.67 -6.77
CA TYR A 172 -33.70 8.49 -5.60
C TYR A 172 -32.46 8.63 -4.72
N GLU A 173 -32.29 9.80 -4.14
CA GLU A 173 -31.19 10.08 -3.21
C GLU A 173 -31.69 10.81 -1.96
N GLY A 174 -31.05 10.57 -0.83
CA GLY A 174 -31.31 11.27 0.41
C GLY A 174 -30.08 11.32 1.31
N LEU A 175 -30.06 12.38 2.12
CA LEU A 175 -29.06 12.61 3.16
C LEU A 175 -29.77 12.70 4.50
N TYR A 176 -29.21 12.07 5.52
CA TYR A 176 -29.70 12.17 6.88
C TYR A 176 -28.54 12.38 7.84
N VAL A 177 -28.66 13.40 8.68
CA VAL A 177 -27.73 13.63 9.79
C VAL A 177 -28.39 13.12 11.05
N ILE A 178 -27.72 12.22 11.76
CA ILE A 178 -28.21 11.62 13.01
C ILE A 178 -28.39 12.72 14.05
N GLN A 179 -29.55 12.73 14.68
CA GLN A 179 -29.92 13.70 15.73
C GLN A 179 -29.82 13.02 17.11
N ASP A 180 -29.64 13.79 18.16
CA ASP A 180 -29.63 13.33 19.55
C ASP A 180 -30.91 12.62 19.98
N THR A 181 -32.05 13.00 19.34
CA THR A 181 -33.38 12.43 19.57
C THR A 181 -33.61 11.11 18.83
N ASP A 182 -32.72 10.75 17.91
CA ASP A 182 -32.86 9.49 17.16
C ASP A 182 -32.60 8.30 18.06
N SER A 183 -33.38 7.25 17.87
CA SER A 183 -33.20 5.99 18.57
C SER A 183 -33.43 4.82 17.62
N LEU A 184 -32.40 4.02 17.43
CA LEU A 184 -32.49 2.73 16.75
C LEU A 184 -31.48 1.80 17.41
N LEU A 185 -31.96 0.76 18.04
CA LEU A 185 -31.10 -0.20 18.71
C LEU A 185 -31.05 -1.47 17.89
N PHE A 186 -29.92 -1.69 17.19
CA PHE A 186 -29.63 -2.86 16.37
C PHE A 186 -30.77 -3.22 15.40
N GLY A 187 -31.22 -2.22 14.65
CA GLY A 187 -32.36 -2.31 13.73
C GLY A 187 -31.96 -2.20 12.26
N ARG A 188 -32.91 -2.51 11.39
CA ARG A 188 -32.76 -2.31 9.95
C ARG A 188 -33.47 -1.03 9.52
N ILE A 189 -32.86 -0.27 8.62
CA ILE A 189 -33.44 0.92 8.04
C ILE A 189 -34.47 0.48 6.99
N LYS A 190 -35.68 1.03 7.12
CA LYS A 190 -36.79 0.80 6.18
C LYS A 190 -36.88 1.95 5.20
N VAL A 191 -37.10 1.59 3.95
CA VAL A 191 -37.43 2.52 2.86
C VAL A 191 -38.81 2.21 2.36
N THR A 192 -39.67 3.22 2.32
CA THR A 192 -41.05 3.12 1.83
C THR A 192 -41.18 3.88 0.52
N LEU A 193 -41.78 3.24 -0.48
CA LEU A 193 -42.14 3.85 -1.76
C LEU A 193 -43.66 3.88 -1.87
N GLN A 194 -44.25 5.02 -2.24
CA GLN A 194 -45.69 5.21 -2.39
C GLN A 194 -46.00 5.80 -3.77
N ASP A 195 -46.92 5.19 -4.51
CA ASP A 195 -47.37 5.72 -5.79
C ASP A 195 -48.47 6.81 -5.62
N THR A 196 -48.87 7.39 -6.73
CA THR A 196 -49.93 8.42 -6.78
C THR A 196 -51.34 7.90 -6.42
N ASN A 197 -51.54 6.59 -6.44
CA ASN A 197 -52.82 5.93 -6.08
C ASN A 197 -52.86 5.56 -4.58
N GLY A 198 -51.76 5.80 -3.82
CA GLY A 198 -51.65 5.46 -2.42
C GLY A 198 -51.15 4.04 -2.13
N ASN A 199 -50.85 3.23 -3.16
CA ASN A 199 -50.21 1.95 -2.94
C ASN A 199 -48.81 2.15 -2.36
N SER A 200 -48.41 1.31 -1.43
CA SER A 200 -47.09 1.38 -0.82
C SER A 200 -46.36 0.06 -0.81
N THR A 201 -45.03 0.13 -0.92
CA THR A 201 -44.13 -1.01 -0.75
C THR A 201 -42.97 -0.61 0.15
N VAL A 202 -42.45 -1.55 0.94
CA VAL A 202 -41.36 -1.34 1.90
C VAL A 202 -40.24 -2.33 1.62
N LYS A 203 -39.01 -1.82 1.72
CA LYS A 203 -37.80 -2.67 1.67
C LYS A 203 -36.87 -2.32 2.83
N GLU A 204 -36.29 -3.33 3.45
CA GLU A 204 -35.35 -3.17 4.56
C GLU A 204 -33.91 -3.28 4.10
N SER A 205 -33.01 -2.61 4.82
CA SER A 205 -31.56 -2.72 4.58
C SER A 205 -31.06 -4.13 4.86
N GLY A 206 -29.99 -4.52 4.17
CA GLY A 206 -29.26 -5.77 4.48
C GLY A 206 -28.47 -5.68 5.79
N ASN A 207 -28.00 -4.48 6.13
CA ASN A 207 -27.16 -4.20 7.28
C ASN A 207 -27.99 -3.73 8.48
N TYR A 208 -27.39 -3.83 9.67
CA TYR A 208 -27.94 -3.37 10.93
C TYR A 208 -27.34 -2.02 11.32
N TYR A 209 -28.13 -1.20 11.98
CA TYR A 209 -27.79 0.15 12.43
C TYR A 209 -28.16 0.32 13.90
N SER A 210 -27.31 0.99 14.65
CA SER A 210 -27.59 1.46 16.00
C SER A 210 -27.30 2.95 16.06
N PHE A 211 -28.25 3.73 16.58
CA PHE A 211 -28.03 5.14 16.88
C PHE A 211 -27.80 5.26 18.39
N MET A 212 -26.59 5.68 18.74
CA MET A 212 -26.15 5.76 20.13
C MET A 212 -26.10 7.22 20.58
N ARG A 213 -26.50 7.48 21.80
CA ARG A 213 -26.28 8.79 22.41
C ARG A 213 -24.81 8.97 22.74
N ASN A 214 -24.32 10.21 22.66
CA ASN A 214 -22.95 10.57 23.04
C ASN A 214 -22.64 10.33 24.55
N GLU A 215 -23.66 10.12 25.37
CA GLU A 215 -23.53 9.76 26.77
C GLU A 215 -23.16 8.26 26.89
N GLY A 216 -21.90 7.98 27.16
CA GLY A 216 -21.41 6.59 27.31
C GLY A 216 -20.46 6.15 26.19
N LEU A 217 -19.57 7.05 25.76
CA LEU A 217 -18.49 6.65 24.86
C LEU A 217 -17.57 5.66 25.57
N PHE A 218 -17.39 4.53 24.94
CA PHE A 218 -16.49 3.47 25.41
C PHE A 218 -15.05 3.85 25.09
N THR A 219 -14.11 3.34 25.88
CA THR A 219 -12.70 3.44 25.59
C THR A 219 -12.13 2.04 25.30
N GLY A 220 -11.01 2.02 24.58
CA GLY A 220 -10.24 0.81 24.34
C GLY A 220 -8.76 1.14 24.29
N ARG A 221 -7.92 0.11 24.46
CA ARG A 221 -6.46 0.24 24.38
C ARG A 221 -5.92 -0.49 23.18
N THR A 222 -4.95 0.11 22.51
CA THR A 222 -4.19 -0.54 21.44
C THR A 222 -3.46 -1.77 21.96
N ILE A 223 -3.41 -2.84 21.16
CA ILE A 223 -2.91 -4.16 21.64
C ILE A 223 -1.43 -4.40 21.35
N ASP A 224 -0.83 -3.63 20.42
CA ASP A 224 0.58 -3.77 20.03
C ASP A 224 1.13 -2.48 19.40
N ASN A 225 2.43 -2.46 19.13
CA ASN A 225 3.13 -1.31 18.51
C ASN A 225 2.99 -1.26 16.98
N MET A 226 2.21 -2.14 16.38
CA MET A 226 1.85 -2.12 14.96
C MET A 226 0.41 -1.69 14.73
N THR A 227 -0.29 -1.33 15.81
CA THR A 227 -1.63 -0.74 15.75
C THR A 227 -1.61 0.57 14.98
N TYR A 228 -2.54 0.76 14.07
CA TYR A 228 -2.56 1.93 13.19
C TYR A 228 -3.95 2.56 13.10
N LEU A 229 -3.94 3.88 12.90
CA LEU A 229 -5.14 4.66 12.59
C LEU A 229 -5.27 4.89 11.09
N THR A 230 -6.52 4.97 10.61
CA THR A 230 -6.85 5.37 9.24
C THR A 230 -7.87 6.51 9.21
N THR A 231 -7.89 7.28 8.12
CA THR A 231 -8.89 8.34 7.90
C THR A 231 -10.24 7.78 7.44
N SER A 232 -10.27 6.54 6.95
CA SER A 232 -11.45 5.87 6.39
C SER A 232 -11.34 4.36 6.58
N PRO A 233 -12.42 3.65 6.90
CA PRO A 233 -12.42 2.18 7.03
C PRO A 233 -12.31 1.47 5.68
N HIS A 234 -12.62 2.15 4.58
CA HIS A 234 -12.64 1.57 3.22
C HIS A 234 -11.58 2.19 2.30
N GLY A 235 -10.65 2.94 2.87
CA GLY A 235 -9.55 3.56 2.13
C GLY A 235 -8.58 2.55 1.54
N ASP A 236 -7.81 2.99 0.54
CA ASP A 236 -6.72 2.19 0.01
C ASP A 236 -5.64 2.00 1.10
N ARG A 237 -5.43 0.75 1.52
CA ARG A 237 -4.42 0.42 2.52
C ARG A 237 -2.99 0.83 2.11
N LEU A 238 -2.73 0.98 0.81
CA LEU A 238 -1.46 1.45 0.26
C LEU A 238 -1.48 2.96 -0.06
N GLY A 239 -2.65 3.60 0.06
CA GLY A 239 -2.84 5.03 -0.18
C GLY A 239 -2.63 5.90 1.06
N PRO A 240 -3.04 7.16 0.98
CA PRO A 240 -2.80 8.16 2.03
C PRO A 240 -3.64 7.96 3.30
N GLU A 241 -4.60 7.05 3.30
CA GLU A 241 -5.57 6.91 4.38
C GLU A 241 -4.98 6.45 5.70
N LYS A 242 -3.86 5.72 5.67
CA LYS A 242 -3.17 5.29 6.90
C LYS A 242 -2.42 6.47 7.53
N ILE A 243 -2.87 6.91 8.71
CA ILE A 243 -2.33 8.09 9.39
C ILE A 243 -0.96 7.79 10.01
N GLY A 244 -0.86 6.72 10.81
CA GLY A 244 0.38 6.36 11.52
C GLY A 244 0.16 5.17 12.45
N TYR A 245 1.27 4.71 13.04
CA TYR A 245 1.26 3.69 14.09
C TYR A 245 1.13 4.33 15.46
N LEU A 246 0.56 3.58 16.39
CA LEU A 246 0.47 3.90 17.81
C LEU A 246 1.17 2.80 18.61
N ASP A 247 1.67 3.15 19.79
CA ASP A 247 2.21 2.19 20.75
C ASP A 247 1.12 1.32 21.36
N GLU A 248 1.53 0.20 21.96
CA GLU A 248 0.68 -0.63 22.79
C GLU A 248 0.18 0.16 24.02
N GLY A 249 -1.11 -0.04 24.35
CA GLY A 249 -1.75 0.51 25.52
C GLY A 249 -2.21 1.97 25.36
N VAL A 250 -2.16 2.57 24.16
CA VAL A 250 -2.72 3.91 23.91
C VAL A 250 -4.24 3.85 24.08
N LEU A 251 -4.77 4.77 24.88
CA LEU A 251 -6.18 4.86 25.22
C LEU A 251 -6.93 5.65 24.15
N LEU A 252 -7.94 5.03 23.55
CA LEU A 252 -8.73 5.58 22.46
C LEU A 252 -10.21 5.67 22.85
N GLN A 253 -10.86 6.78 22.50
CA GLN A 253 -12.29 6.97 22.70
C GLN A 253 -13.07 6.44 21.48
N ILE A 254 -13.93 5.44 21.70
CA ILE A 254 -14.77 4.85 20.66
C ILE A 254 -16.05 5.66 20.52
N ALA A 255 -16.24 6.27 19.35
CA ALA A 255 -17.39 7.08 18.98
C ALA A 255 -18.36 6.35 18.04
N GLY A 256 -18.19 5.05 17.82
CA GLY A 256 -19.06 4.27 16.96
C GLY A 256 -18.33 3.13 16.27
N ARG A 257 -19.00 2.56 15.27
CA ARG A 257 -18.48 1.43 14.47
C ARG A 257 -18.91 1.57 13.02
N GLU A 258 -18.00 1.23 12.10
CA GLU A 258 -18.27 1.17 10.67
C GLU A 258 -17.68 -0.11 10.08
N GLY A 259 -18.53 -1.09 9.77
CA GLY A 259 -18.10 -2.43 9.35
C GLY A 259 -17.27 -3.11 10.44
N ASP A 260 -16.03 -3.47 10.10
CA ASP A 260 -15.06 -4.13 10.99
C ASP A 260 -14.08 -3.12 11.62
N TYR A 261 -14.46 -1.83 11.67
CA TYR A 261 -13.65 -0.76 12.24
C TYR A 261 -14.39 -0.05 13.36
N TYR A 262 -13.68 0.25 14.43
CA TYR A 262 -14.14 1.25 15.40
C TYR A 262 -13.87 2.66 14.86
N LYS A 263 -14.86 3.54 15.02
CA LYS A 263 -14.74 4.96 14.81
C LYS A 263 -14.18 5.58 16.09
N ILE A 264 -13.05 6.24 15.99
CA ILE A 264 -12.31 6.82 17.11
C ILE A 264 -12.48 8.33 17.10
N LYS A 265 -12.92 8.89 18.19
CA LYS A 265 -12.89 10.35 18.43
C LYS A 265 -11.54 10.70 19.04
N LEU A 266 -10.66 11.30 18.26
CA LEU A 266 -9.37 11.81 18.72
C LEU A 266 -9.55 13.16 19.46
N ALA A 267 -10.36 14.06 18.89
CA ALA A 267 -10.73 15.34 19.45
C ALA A 267 -12.11 15.77 18.89
N PRO A 268 -12.74 16.86 19.31
CA PRO A 268 -14.10 17.23 18.87
C PRO A 268 -14.30 17.27 17.35
N ARG A 269 -13.26 17.58 16.57
CA ARG A 269 -13.29 17.65 15.10
C ARG A 269 -12.40 16.63 14.40
N HIS A 270 -11.74 15.75 15.16
CA HIS A 270 -10.78 14.79 14.64
C HIS A 270 -11.29 13.37 14.85
N ILE A 271 -11.62 12.73 13.75
CA ILE A 271 -12.08 11.33 13.71
C ILE A 271 -11.06 10.50 12.97
N ALA A 272 -10.80 9.31 13.50
CA ALA A 272 -10.02 8.27 12.85
C ALA A 272 -10.75 6.93 12.96
N TYR A 273 -10.21 5.93 12.32
CA TYR A 273 -10.73 4.56 12.37
C TYR A 273 -9.60 3.59 12.71
N ILE A 274 -9.96 2.51 13.40
CA ILE A 274 -9.05 1.43 13.76
C ILE A 274 -9.73 0.09 13.48
N PRO A 275 -9.04 -0.90 12.87
CA PRO A 275 -9.56 -2.26 12.76
C PRO A 275 -9.89 -2.84 14.14
N GLU A 276 -11.06 -3.44 14.32
CA GLU A 276 -11.49 -4.01 15.60
C GLU A 276 -10.47 -4.92 16.28
N PRO A 277 -9.79 -5.84 15.56
CA PRO A 277 -8.83 -6.75 16.18
C PRO A 277 -7.60 -6.06 16.79
N LEU A 278 -7.38 -4.76 16.51
CA LEU A 278 -6.24 -3.99 17.01
C LEU A 278 -6.55 -3.19 18.28
N LEU A 279 -7.75 -3.35 18.85
CA LEU A 279 -8.18 -2.63 20.05
C LEU A 279 -8.77 -3.59 21.09
N ASP A 280 -8.22 -3.57 22.30
CA ASP A 280 -8.80 -4.24 23.45
C ASP A 280 -9.85 -3.32 24.11
N THR A 281 -11.10 -3.77 24.13
CA THR A 281 -12.25 -3.07 24.72
C THR A 281 -12.75 -3.73 26.00
N ALA A 282 -12.04 -4.73 26.52
CA ALA A 282 -12.47 -5.48 27.72
C ALA A 282 -12.48 -4.61 28.99
N THR A 283 -11.64 -3.57 29.01
CA THR A 283 -11.57 -2.61 30.12
C THR A 283 -12.28 -1.31 29.73
N LEU A 284 -13.59 -1.31 29.83
CA LEU A 284 -14.42 -0.14 29.52
C LEU A 284 -14.27 0.90 30.63
N GLN A 285 -13.68 2.05 30.32
CA GLN A 285 -13.68 3.23 31.20
C GLN A 285 -14.61 4.28 30.62
N GLU A 286 -15.46 4.85 31.48
CA GLU A 286 -16.44 5.88 31.07
C GLU A 286 -15.81 7.27 30.83
N LEU A 287 -14.57 7.49 31.26
CA LEU A 287 -13.92 8.79 31.19
C LEU A 287 -13.02 8.95 29.98
N SER A 288 -13.18 10.05 29.27
CA SER A 288 -12.25 10.50 28.24
C SER A 288 -10.89 10.77 28.88
N PRO A 289 -9.81 10.25 28.33
CA PRO A 289 -8.48 10.58 28.84
C PRO A 289 -8.16 12.05 28.52
N ILE A 290 -7.90 12.82 29.54
CA ILE A 290 -7.46 14.21 29.42
C ILE A 290 -6.13 14.37 30.15
N SER A 291 -5.18 15.02 29.51
CA SER A 291 -3.89 15.34 30.13
C SER A 291 -3.62 16.85 30.06
N ILE A 292 -3.12 17.40 31.17
CA ILE A 292 -2.68 18.79 31.22
C ILE A 292 -1.15 18.79 31.11
N ILE A 293 -0.63 19.46 30.09
CA ILE A 293 0.80 19.54 29.80
C ILE A 293 1.32 20.87 30.34
N ASN A 294 2.16 20.80 31.35
CA ASN A 294 2.78 21.95 31.99
C ASN A 294 4.31 21.86 32.02
N THR A 295 4.90 20.79 31.50
CA THR A 295 6.35 20.62 31.47
C THR A 295 6.78 19.77 30.26
N ALA A 296 7.92 20.12 29.70
CA ALA A 296 8.65 19.30 28.75
C ALA A 296 10.15 19.43 28.98
N ARG A 297 10.87 18.36 28.70
CA ARG A 297 12.33 18.33 28.77
C ARG A 297 12.92 18.01 27.42
N VAL A 298 13.84 18.85 26.95
CA VAL A 298 14.62 18.63 25.73
C VAL A 298 16.06 18.31 26.17
N TRP A 299 16.55 17.13 25.79
CA TRP A 299 17.82 16.59 26.24
C TRP A 299 18.46 15.71 25.16
N ALA A 300 19.66 15.21 25.39
CA ALA A 300 20.39 14.40 24.42
C ALA A 300 21.26 13.34 25.10
N ASP A 301 21.46 12.22 24.41
CA ASP A 301 22.54 11.25 24.70
C ASP A 301 23.67 11.36 23.65
N GLU A 302 24.42 10.29 23.42
CA GLU A 302 25.54 10.28 22.47
C GLU A 302 25.07 10.39 21.02
N ASP A 303 23.94 9.72 20.67
CA ASP A 303 23.49 9.51 19.28
C ASP A 303 22.23 10.30 18.92
N TYR A 304 21.39 10.64 19.91
CA TYR A 304 20.06 11.19 19.66
C TYR A 304 19.76 12.43 20.50
N ASP A 305 18.87 13.25 19.99
CA ASP A 305 18.19 14.28 20.77
C ASP A 305 16.78 13.81 21.14
N TYR A 306 16.25 14.27 22.27
CA TYR A 306 14.96 13.82 22.79
C TYR A 306 14.10 15.00 23.24
N VAL A 307 12.79 14.87 23.02
CA VAL A 307 11.77 15.66 23.72
C VAL A 307 10.90 14.72 24.53
N SER A 308 10.75 15.00 25.81
CA SER A 308 9.99 14.20 26.77
C SER A 308 8.85 15.02 27.32
N VAL A 309 7.61 14.53 27.19
CA VAL A 309 6.37 15.18 27.67
C VAL A 309 5.63 14.19 28.55
N PRO A 310 5.62 14.37 29.89
CA PRO A 310 4.81 13.56 30.79
C PRO A 310 3.32 13.77 30.54
N LEU A 311 2.55 12.71 30.48
CA LEU A 311 1.10 12.71 30.33
C LEU A 311 0.44 11.94 31.48
N ALA A 312 -0.84 12.12 31.68
CA ALA A 312 -1.61 11.39 32.68
C ALA A 312 -1.91 9.94 32.26
N ASP A 313 -1.92 9.68 30.96
CA ASP A 313 -2.11 8.37 30.33
C ASP A 313 -1.45 8.38 28.94
N LYS A 314 -1.35 7.22 28.30
CA LYS A 314 -0.93 7.11 26.90
C LYS A 314 -2.05 7.61 25.99
N LEU A 315 -1.94 8.82 25.50
CA LEU A 315 -2.91 9.46 24.59
C LEU A 315 -2.57 9.20 23.11
N PRO A 316 -3.56 9.23 22.22
CA PRO A 316 -3.29 9.14 20.79
C PRO A 316 -2.52 10.36 20.28
N TYR A 317 -1.66 10.13 19.31
CA TYR A 317 -0.89 11.16 18.64
C TYR A 317 -0.78 10.91 17.15
N THR A 318 -0.44 11.97 16.42
CA THR A 318 0.02 11.90 15.04
C THR A 318 1.30 12.69 14.86
N SER A 319 2.13 12.34 13.88
CA SER A 319 3.31 13.11 13.54
C SER A 319 3.42 13.36 12.06
N THR A 320 3.91 14.57 11.72
CA THR A 320 4.19 15.00 10.35
C THR A 320 5.52 15.72 10.28
N GLN A 321 6.03 15.96 9.07
CA GLN A 321 7.30 16.64 8.87
C GLN A 321 7.18 17.74 7.82
N GLU A 322 8.02 18.77 7.99
CA GLU A 322 8.38 19.74 6.96
C GLU A 322 9.88 19.64 6.70
N VAL A 323 10.29 19.73 5.44
CA VAL A 323 11.71 19.58 5.05
C VAL A 323 12.42 20.93 4.96
N GLU A 324 11.73 21.99 4.54
CA GLU A 324 12.27 23.34 4.44
C GLU A 324 11.33 24.38 5.07
N PRO A 325 11.64 24.87 6.27
CA PRO A 325 12.70 24.46 7.18
C PRO A 325 12.41 23.12 7.87
N GLY A 326 13.45 22.37 8.23
CA GLY A 326 13.32 21.06 8.89
C GLY A 326 12.54 21.15 10.19
N LYS A 327 11.36 20.49 10.24
CA LYS A 327 10.49 20.43 11.42
C LYS A 327 9.84 19.08 11.59
N ILE A 328 9.67 18.68 12.83
CA ILE A 328 8.79 17.58 13.24
C ILE A 328 7.61 18.20 13.98
N ILE A 329 6.41 17.86 13.58
CA ILE A 329 5.16 18.33 14.18
C ILE A 329 4.48 17.13 14.81
N VAL A 330 4.18 17.19 16.11
CA VAL A 330 3.48 16.14 16.84
C VAL A 330 2.21 16.73 17.43
N ASP A 331 1.06 16.18 17.04
CA ASP A 331 -0.25 16.49 17.62
C ASP A 331 -0.62 15.39 18.62
N VAL A 332 -0.91 15.79 19.85
CA VAL A 332 -1.37 14.88 20.93
C VAL A 332 -2.83 15.23 21.20
N TYR A 333 -3.69 14.23 21.09
CA TYR A 333 -5.12 14.38 21.25
C TYR A 333 -5.56 14.02 22.68
N GLY A 334 -6.55 14.73 23.22
CA GLY A 334 -6.93 14.62 24.63
C GLY A 334 -6.00 15.40 25.57
N ALA A 335 -5.21 16.33 25.04
CA ALA A 335 -4.24 17.09 25.81
C ALA A 335 -4.50 18.60 25.75
N TYR A 336 -4.25 19.27 26.89
CA TYR A 336 -4.33 20.73 27.03
C TYR A 336 -2.97 21.28 27.46
N ALA A 337 -2.55 22.38 26.82
CA ALA A 337 -1.36 23.11 27.21
C ALA A 337 -1.69 24.13 28.29
N GLU A 338 -0.89 24.16 29.34
CA GLU A 338 -0.83 25.28 30.30
C GLU A 338 0.49 26.03 30.15
N GLU A 339 0.56 27.24 30.70
CA GLU A 339 1.84 27.93 30.88
C GLU A 339 2.74 27.10 31.78
N GLY A 340 3.86 26.65 31.27
CA GLY A 340 4.71 25.70 31.95
C GLY A 340 6.18 25.87 31.67
N LEU A 341 6.97 25.03 32.28
CA LEU A 341 8.43 25.07 32.20
C LEU A 341 8.94 24.13 31.12
N GLN A 342 9.55 24.70 30.09
CA GLN A 342 10.35 23.95 29.13
C GLN A 342 11.82 24.04 29.48
N THR A 343 12.44 22.91 29.75
CA THR A 343 13.89 22.83 29.99
C THR A 343 14.57 22.26 28.74
N GLN A 344 15.43 23.06 28.12
CA GLN A 344 16.29 22.60 27.03
C GLN A 344 17.75 22.55 27.47
N LEU A 345 18.38 21.39 27.34
CA LEU A 345 19.78 21.22 27.66
C LEU A 345 20.66 21.64 26.48
N ALA A 346 21.81 22.25 26.78
CA ALA A 346 22.79 22.67 25.78
C ALA A 346 23.45 21.49 25.02
N THR A 347 23.18 20.26 25.43
CA THR A 347 23.72 19.03 24.80
C THR A 347 23.04 18.67 23.49
N THR A 348 21.87 19.27 23.15
CA THR A 348 21.15 18.98 21.90
C THR A 348 21.94 19.48 20.69
N ARG A 349 22.00 18.66 19.66
CA ARG A 349 22.76 18.94 18.42
C ARG A 349 21.86 19.08 17.21
N GLU A 350 20.78 18.28 17.11
CA GLU A 350 19.83 18.30 16.00
C GLU A 350 18.64 19.20 16.32
N ILE A 351 18.09 19.12 17.53
CA ILE A 351 16.97 19.96 17.95
C ILE A 351 17.46 21.39 18.20
N GLN A 352 16.99 22.33 17.40
CA GLN A 352 17.28 23.75 17.56
C GLN A 352 16.39 24.38 18.64
N GLN A 353 15.08 24.13 18.53
CA GLN A 353 14.04 24.70 19.41
C GLN A 353 12.81 23.81 19.40
N VAL A 354 12.14 23.75 20.52
CA VAL A 354 10.81 23.17 20.65
C VAL A 354 9.83 24.28 21.03
N ALA A 355 8.72 24.35 20.30
CA ALA A 355 7.60 25.22 20.63
C ALA A 355 6.33 24.37 20.76
N TRP A 356 5.40 24.78 21.61
CA TRP A 356 4.10 24.15 21.73
C TRP A 356 2.95 25.15 21.76
N GLN A 357 1.77 24.69 21.37
CA GLN A 357 0.56 25.50 21.40
C GLN A 357 -0.68 24.62 21.47
N GLN A 358 -1.73 25.16 22.06
CA GLN A 358 -3.07 24.61 21.91
C GLN A 358 -3.63 25.08 20.57
N ILE A 359 -3.80 24.18 19.60
CA ILE A 359 -4.32 24.56 18.27
C ILE A 359 -5.83 24.49 18.20
N GLU A 360 -6.43 23.55 18.94
CA GLU A 360 -7.87 23.34 19.09
C GLU A 360 -8.15 22.78 20.50
N PRO A 361 -9.39 22.80 21.00
CA PRO A 361 -9.72 22.05 22.20
C PRO A 361 -9.28 20.59 22.09
N GLU A 362 -8.63 20.05 23.10
CA GLU A 362 -8.09 18.69 23.15
C GLU A 362 -6.99 18.37 22.12
N VAL A 363 -6.42 19.37 21.43
CA VAL A 363 -5.31 19.13 20.47
C VAL A 363 -4.12 20.01 20.85
N PHE A 364 -3.15 19.37 21.50
CA PHE A 364 -1.86 19.95 21.81
C PHE A 364 -0.90 19.71 20.65
N ARG A 365 -0.29 20.75 20.12
CA ARG A 365 0.72 20.67 19.06
C ARG A 365 2.10 21.02 19.60
N MET A 366 3.04 20.13 19.33
CA MET A 366 4.48 20.36 19.55
C MET A 366 5.17 20.49 18.20
N VAL A 367 5.95 21.55 18.03
CA VAL A 367 6.76 21.83 16.83
C VAL A 367 8.22 21.78 17.24
N ILE A 368 8.95 20.82 16.70
CA ILE A 368 10.38 20.61 16.92
C ILE A 368 11.11 21.14 15.70
N ASN A 369 11.77 22.28 15.82
CA ASN A 369 12.60 22.85 14.76
C ASN A 369 13.97 22.17 14.79
N LEU A 370 14.42 21.75 13.61
CA LEU A 370 15.69 21.05 13.42
C LEU A 370 16.78 22.00 12.89
N ARG A 371 18.05 21.68 13.13
CA ARG A 371 19.19 22.42 12.61
C ARG A 371 19.47 22.12 11.14
N HIS A 372 19.23 20.88 10.72
CA HIS A 372 19.45 20.43 9.35
C HIS A 372 18.13 20.39 8.58
N ALA A 373 18.20 20.77 7.31
CA ALA A 373 17.04 20.74 6.41
C ALA A 373 16.55 19.31 6.12
N PHE A 374 17.48 18.34 6.11
CA PHE A 374 17.17 16.93 5.89
C PHE A 374 17.17 16.18 7.24
N PRO A 375 16.00 15.91 7.84
CA PRO A 375 15.92 15.07 9.02
C PRO A 375 16.48 13.67 8.71
N TRP A 376 17.28 13.12 9.62
CA TRP A 376 17.84 11.77 9.46
C TRP A 376 16.94 10.68 10.04
N GLY A 377 15.80 11.08 10.56
CA GLY A 377 14.77 10.24 11.13
C GLY A 377 14.38 10.64 12.55
N TYR A 378 13.23 10.14 12.98
CA TYR A 378 12.75 10.33 14.34
C TYR A 378 11.76 9.21 14.70
N GLN A 379 11.50 9.04 15.98
CA GLN A 379 10.52 8.12 16.50
C GLN A 379 9.69 8.81 17.57
N VAL A 380 8.36 8.68 17.51
CA VAL A 380 7.46 9.05 18.59
C VAL A 380 7.00 7.77 19.26
N TYR A 381 7.16 7.68 20.58
CA TYR A 381 6.82 6.47 21.34
C TYR A 381 6.59 6.79 22.81
N TYR A 382 6.02 5.85 23.55
CA TYR A 382 5.79 5.96 24.97
C TYR A 382 6.84 5.23 25.82
N ARG A 383 7.33 5.90 26.88
CA ARG A 383 8.09 5.29 27.95
C ARG A 383 7.33 5.48 29.27
N GLY A 384 6.62 4.44 29.72
CA GLY A 384 5.56 4.63 30.72
C GLY A 384 4.49 5.54 30.13
N ASP A 385 4.08 6.56 30.89
CA ASP A 385 3.10 7.57 30.45
C ASP A 385 3.77 8.84 29.88
N THR A 386 5.08 8.80 29.64
CA THR A 386 5.82 9.92 29.04
C THR A 386 5.93 9.71 27.54
N LEU A 387 5.36 10.64 26.76
CA LEU A 387 5.57 10.70 25.33
C LEU A 387 7.00 11.15 25.04
N GLN A 388 7.71 10.37 24.24
CA GLN A 388 9.09 10.64 23.83
C GLN A 388 9.11 10.91 22.33
N VAL A 389 9.79 11.97 21.92
CA VAL A 389 10.22 12.15 20.54
C VAL A 389 11.74 12.00 20.50
N LYS A 390 12.21 10.90 19.92
CA LYS A 390 13.63 10.60 19.71
C LYS A 390 13.99 11.08 18.32
N VAL A 391 14.95 11.98 18.18
CA VAL A 391 15.40 12.55 16.90
C VAL A 391 16.79 12.04 16.57
N LYS A 392 16.92 11.36 15.46
CA LYS A 392 18.22 10.85 14.97
C LYS A 392 19.05 12.00 14.43
N ARG A 393 20.30 12.06 14.85
CA ARG A 393 21.24 13.06 14.34
C ARG A 393 21.75 12.64 12.97
N THR A 394 22.06 13.62 12.14
CA THR A 394 22.82 13.37 10.93
C THR A 394 24.13 12.67 11.27
N PRO A 395 24.50 11.56 10.64
CA PRO A 395 25.77 10.88 10.87
C PRO A 395 26.96 11.85 10.75
N ALA A 396 27.96 11.67 11.59
CA ALA A 396 29.16 12.52 11.58
C ALA A 396 29.94 12.42 10.26
N SER A 397 29.80 11.33 9.56
CA SER A 397 30.33 11.10 8.21
C SER A 397 29.22 10.60 7.30
N LEU A 398 29.10 11.23 6.13
CA LEU A 398 28.19 10.81 5.06
C LEU A 398 28.89 9.99 3.99
N GLN A 399 30.05 9.41 4.29
CA GLN A 399 30.72 8.44 3.42
C GLN A 399 30.13 7.05 3.62
N LEU A 400 29.85 6.35 2.55
CA LEU A 400 29.22 4.99 2.62
C LEU A 400 29.94 4.04 3.57
N LYS A 401 31.27 4.13 3.66
CA LYS A 401 32.08 3.27 4.54
C LYS A 401 31.78 3.42 6.05
N ASP A 402 31.17 4.53 6.43
CA ASP A 402 30.87 4.87 7.82
C ASP A 402 29.38 4.66 8.15
N LEU A 403 28.59 4.18 7.16
CA LEU A 403 27.14 4.05 7.27
C LEU A 403 26.69 2.58 7.30
N THR A 404 25.59 2.36 8.02
CA THR A 404 24.83 1.11 8.02
C THR A 404 23.60 1.23 7.15
N ILE A 405 23.50 0.38 6.12
CA ILE A 405 22.41 0.37 5.17
C ILE A 405 21.51 -0.84 5.43
N GLY A 406 20.23 -0.60 5.75
CA GLY A 406 19.21 -1.61 5.73
C GLY A 406 18.86 -1.97 4.28
N LEU A 407 18.85 -3.25 3.95
CA LEU A 407 18.52 -3.71 2.61
C LEU A 407 17.45 -4.79 2.67
N ASP A 408 16.31 -4.51 2.08
CA ASP A 408 15.23 -5.45 1.96
C ASP A 408 15.15 -6.04 0.55
N ALA A 409 15.17 -7.37 0.47
CA ALA A 409 14.82 -8.10 -0.75
C ALA A 409 13.35 -8.50 -0.68
N GLY A 410 12.51 -7.87 -1.47
CA GLY A 410 11.06 -8.06 -1.45
C GLY A 410 10.63 -9.51 -1.61
N HIS A 411 9.50 -9.89 -0.98
CA HIS A 411 8.95 -11.25 -1.04
C HIS A 411 9.88 -12.34 -0.46
N GLY A 412 9.70 -13.61 -0.88
CA GLY A 412 10.54 -14.75 -0.48
C GLY A 412 9.72 -15.95 0.02
N GLY A 413 10.25 -17.15 -0.16
CA GLY A 413 9.61 -18.41 0.24
C GLY A 413 8.23 -18.59 -0.37
N SER A 414 7.19 -18.69 0.47
CA SER A 414 5.79 -18.83 0.04
C SER A 414 5.20 -17.56 -0.57
N ASN A 415 5.72 -16.38 -0.26
CA ASN A 415 5.33 -15.13 -0.90
C ASN A 415 6.18 -14.93 -2.18
N VAL A 416 5.61 -15.26 -3.33
CA VAL A 416 6.34 -15.28 -4.60
C VAL A 416 6.43 -13.90 -5.28
N GLY A 417 5.57 -12.94 -4.90
CA GLY A 417 5.44 -11.65 -5.61
C GLY A 417 4.83 -11.80 -6.99
N ALA A 418 5.16 -10.90 -7.88
CA ALA A 418 4.71 -10.92 -9.27
C ALA A 418 5.29 -12.11 -10.06
N LEU A 419 4.53 -12.56 -11.06
CA LEU A 419 4.94 -13.59 -12.02
C LEU A 419 5.21 -12.95 -13.38
N GLY A 420 6.42 -13.12 -13.88
CA GLY A 420 6.81 -12.69 -15.22
C GLY A 420 6.28 -13.60 -16.32
N ASN A 421 6.32 -13.11 -17.56
CA ASN A 421 5.83 -13.85 -18.72
C ASN A 421 6.67 -15.11 -18.99
N MET A 422 7.98 -15.07 -18.67
CA MET A 422 8.89 -16.22 -18.79
C MET A 422 8.73 -17.22 -17.64
N GLY A 423 7.88 -16.94 -16.65
CA GLY A 423 7.61 -17.81 -15.50
C GLY A 423 8.59 -17.63 -14.34
N VAL A 424 9.32 -16.52 -14.31
CA VAL A 424 10.22 -16.13 -13.22
C VAL A 424 9.41 -15.34 -12.18
N TYR A 425 9.63 -15.62 -10.91
CA TYR A 425 8.98 -14.91 -9.82
C TYR A 425 9.77 -13.67 -9.38
N GLU A 426 9.07 -12.64 -8.95
CA GLU A 426 9.66 -11.43 -8.38
C GLU A 426 10.63 -11.75 -7.25
N LYS A 427 10.28 -12.65 -6.32
CA LYS A 427 11.13 -13.04 -5.19
C LYS A 427 12.56 -13.47 -5.59
N GLU A 428 12.71 -14.07 -6.78
CA GLU A 428 14.00 -14.55 -7.29
C GLU A 428 14.83 -13.39 -7.81
N LEU A 429 14.20 -12.49 -8.53
CA LEU A 429 14.86 -11.33 -9.14
C LEU A 429 15.16 -10.24 -8.10
N SER A 430 14.24 -9.97 -7.18
CA SER A 430 14.47 -9.03 -6.06
C SER A 430 15.66 -9.49 -5.20
N LEU A 431 15.75 -10.80 -4.89
CA LEU A 431 16.90 -11.36 -4.19
C LEU A 431 18.19 -11.20 -4.99
N SER A 432 18.15 -11.54 -6.29
CA SER A 432 19.33 -11.43 -7.15
C SER A 432 19.86 -9.99 -7.23
N ILE A 433 18.98 -9.02 -7.43
CA ILE A 433 19.36 -7.59 -7.47
C ILE A 433 19.86 -7.12 -6.10
N SER A 434 19.18 -7.51 -5.01
CA SER A 434 19.60 -7.15 -3.65
C SER A 434 20.97 -7.71 -3.28
N LEU A 435 21.32 -8.92 -3.70
CA LEU A 435 22.65 -9.47 -3.46
C LEU A 435 23.74 -8.72 -4.23
N LEU A 436 23.48 -8.31 -5.47
CA LEU A 436 24.39 -7.47 -6.25
C LEU A 436 24.53 -6.08 -5.63
N LEU A 437 23.42 -5.48 -5.18
CA LEU A 437 23.40 -4.19 -4.49
C LEU A 437 24.16 -4.25 -3.16
N LYS A 438 23.95 -5.33 -2.37
CA LYS A 438 24.71 -5.59 -1.15
C LYS A 438 26.21 -5.61 -1.42
N ALA A 439 26.64 -6.41 -2.40
CA ALA A 439 28.05 -6.50 -2.74
C ALA A 439 28.64 -5.17 -3.24
N ALA A 440 27.86 -4.37 -3.99
CA ALA A 440 28.28 -3.05 -4.46
C ALA A 440 28.41 -2.03 -3.30
N LEU A 441 27.47 -2.02 -2.35
CA LEU A 441 27.55 -1.17 -1.16
C LEU A 441 28.71 -1.56 -0.23
N GLU A 442 28.91 -2.86 0.00
CA GLU A 442 30.03 -3.38 0.82
C GLU A 442 31.39 -3.10 0.17
N LYS A 443 31.46 -3.11 -1.17
CA LYS A 443 32.66 -2.69 -1.90
C LYS A 443 33.03 -1.21 -1.65
N GLU A 444 32.03 -0.36 -1.45
CA GLU A 444 32.21 1.04 -1.04
C GLU A 444 32.49 1.19 0.48
N GLY A 445 32.51 0.08 1.20
CA GLY A 445 32.82 0.02 2.63
C GLY A 445 31.60 0.06 3.57
N ALA A 446 30.38 0.17 3.05
CA ALA A 446 29.17 0.24 3.89
C ALA A 446 28.93 -1.08 4.66
N THR A 447 28.37 -0.97 5.85
CA THR A 447 27.80 -2.12 6.57
C THR A 447 26.39 -2.36 6.04
N VAL A 448 26.08 -3.57 5.56
CA VAL A 448 24.76 -3.88 5.00
C VAL A 448 24.03 -4.95 5.80
N ILE A 449 22.85 -4.59 6.31
CA ILE A 449 21.95 -5.46 7.06
C ILE A 449 20.79 -5.86 6.12
N ALA A 450 20.82 -7.12 5.64
CA ALA A 450 19.82 -7.62 4.70
C ALA A 450 18.71 -8.40 5.41
N THR A 451 17.45 -8.26 4.98
CA THR A 451 16.33 -9.05 5.49
C THR A 451 16.46 -10.54 5.16
N ARG A 452 17.00 -10.84 3.99
CA ARG A 452 17.28 -12.21 3.54
C ARG A 452 18.41 -12.25 2.51
N THR A 453 19.17 -13.34 2.54
CA THR A 453 20.24 -13.63 1.57
C THR A 453 20.00 -14.93 0.81
N ARG A 454 18.85 -15.56 1.01
CA ARG A 454 18.39 -16.79 0.33
C ARG A 454 16.88 -16.73 0.12
N ASP A 455 16.33 -17.69 -0.63
CA ASP A 455 14.88 -17.78 -0.80
C ASP A 455 14.24 -18.34 0.48
N GLN A 456 13.71 -17.43 1.31
CA GLN A 456 12.98 -17.72 2.54
C GLN A 456 11.88 -16.69 2.75
N PHE A 457 10.79 -17.11 3.36
CA PHE A 457 9.74 -16.21 3.80
C PHE A 457 10.20 -15.42 5.03
N VAL A 458 9.98 -14.11 5.01
CA VAL A 458 10.15 -13.21 6.15
C VAL A 458 8.88 -12.36 6.22
N ALA A 459 8.16 -12.41 7.33
CA ALA A 459 6.97 -11.59 7.52
C ALA A 459 7.32 -10.08 7.51
N ASN A 460 6.40 -9.27 7.06
CA ASN A 460 6.64 -7.81 6.96
C ASN A 460 6.92 -7.17 8.32
N GLU A 461 6.25 -7.66 9.36
CA GLU A 461 6.43 -7.24 10.76
C GLU A 461 7.84 -7.59 11.26
N ASP A 462 8.36 -8.78 10.89
CA ASP A 462 9.72 -9.21 11.24
C ASP A 462 10.77 -8.35 10.52
N ARG A 463 10.52 -7.98 9.25
CA ARG A 463 11.40 -7.07 8.48
C ARG A 463 11.51 -5.72 9.19
N LEU A 464 10.37 -5.12 9.52
CA LEU A 464 10.32 -3.83 10.20
C LEU A 464 10.97 -3.89 11.59
N SER A 465 10.62 -4.92 12.38
CA SER A 465 11.18 -5.11 13.72
C SER A 465 12.70 -5.30 13.70
N ASN A 466 13.22 -5.99 12.67
CA ASN A 466 14.67 -6.13 12.48
C ASN A 466 15.34 -4.78 12.22
N PHE A 467 14.78 -3.95 11.33
CA PHE A 467 15.36 -2.63 11.04
C PHE A 467 15.21 -1.66 12.20
N ARG A 468 14.10 -1.68 12.93
CA ARG A 468 13.96 -0.89 14.17
C ARG A 468 15.00 -1.26 15.24
N ARG A 469 15.32 -2.56 15.36
CA ARG A 469 16.33 -3.04 16.30
C ARG A 469 17.76 -2.72 15.87
N THR A 470 18.05 -2.76 14.58
CA THR A 470 19.39 -2.54 14.02
C THR A 470 19.66 -1.07 13.70
N ASP A 471 18.62 -0.24 13.65
CA ASP A 471 18.64 1.22 13.46
C ASP A 471 19.60 1.68 12.34
N PRO A 472 19.39 1.23 11.08
CA PRO A 472 20.26 1.60 9.96
C PRO A 472 20.20 3.10 9.70
N ASP A 473 21.23 3.63 9.03
CA ASP A 473 21.25 5.03 8.59
C ASP A 473 20.29 5.28 7.43
N LEU A 474 20.15 4.32 6.52
CA LEU A 474 19.24 4.36 5.36
C LEU A 474 18.59 2.99 5.18
N LEU A 475 17.37 2.95 4.63
CA LEU A 475 16.68 1.72 4.25
C LEU A 475 16.35 1.70 2.76
N LEU A 476 16.76 0.64 2.08
CA LEU A 476 16.46 0.38 0.67
C LEU A 476 15.64 -0.91 0.55
N SER A 477 14.46 -0.86 -0.05
CA SER A 477 13.64 -2.04 -0.34
C SER A 477 13.55 -2.27 -1.84
N VAL A 478 13.90 -3.47 -2.31
CA VAL A 478 14.01 -3.81 -3.74
C VAL A 478 12.89 -4.72 -4.17
N HIS A 479 12.10 -4.27 -5.13
CA HIS A 479 10.93 -4.92 -5.70
C HIS A 479 10.92 -4.88 -7.23
N LEU A 480 9.97 -5.60 -7.84
CA LEU A 480 9.64 -5.53 -9.26
C LEU A 480 8.12 -5.41 -9.43
N ASN A 481 7.68 -4.33 -10.02
CA ASN A 481 6.28 -4.00 -10.20
C ASN A 481 5.55 -4.94 -11.17
N SER A 482 4.23 -4.91 -11.13
CA SER A 482 3.38 -5.66 -12.07
C SER A 482 2.09 -4.90 -12.38
N SER A 483 1.56 -5.08 -13.58
CA SER A 483 0.31 -4.50 -14.01
C SER A 483 -0.54 -5.51 -14.79
N VAL A 484 -1.86 -5.39 -14.67
CA VAL A 484 -2.82 -6.11 -15.54
C VAL A 484 -2.74 -5.66 -17.00
N ASN A 485 -2.10 -4.50 -17.27
CA ASN A 485 -1.80 -4.02 -18.61
C ASN A 485 -0.31 -4.27 -18.93
N PRO A 486 0.03 -5.42 -19.53
CA PRO A 486 1.42 -5.79 -19.83
C PRO A 486 1.95 -5.17 -21.13
N VAL A 487 1.22 -4.25 -21.74
CA VAL A 487 1.57 -3.63 -23.04
C VAL A 487 2.02 -2.18 -22.86
N ASP A 488 1.25 -1.40 -22.09
CA ASP A 488 1.44 0.04 -21.99
C ASP A 488 2.18 0.45 -20.70
N ILE A 489 2.05 -0.36 -19.61
CA ILE A 489 2.62 -0.06 -18.29
C ILE A 489 3.98 -0.71 -18.14
N LYS A 490 5.02 0.11 -17.92
CA LYS A 490 6.43 -0.30 -17.91
C LYS A 490 7.33 0.71 -17.21
N GLY A 491 8.56 0.32 -16.93
CA GLY A 491 9.63 1.20 -16.48
C GLY A 491 9.90 1.14 -14.98
N THR A 492 10.69 2.07 -14.48
CA THR A 492 11.15 2.13 -13.09
C THR A 492 10.35 3.14 -12.27
N ALA A 493 10.15 2.85 -10.99
CA ALA A 493 9.54 3.75 -10.02
C ALA A 493 10.25 3.67 -8.68
N THR A 494 10.13 4.73 -7.89
CA THR A 494 10.42 4.70 -6.46
C THR A 494 9.21 5.17 -5.66
N TYR A 495 9.10 4.66 -4.43
CA TYR A 495 8.02 4.98 -3.53
C TYR A 495 8.56 5.37 -2.16
N TYR A 496 7.93 6.37 -1.55
CA TYR A 496 8.20 6.82 -0.20
C TYR A 496 6.89 7.24 0.48
N LYS A 497 6.87 7.32 1.80
CA LYS A 497 5.72 7.86 2.54
C LYS A 497 5.98 9.26 3.05
N HIS A 498 7.06 9.43 3.76
CA HIS A 498 7.37 10.66 4.51
C HIS A 498 8.15 11.65 3.66
N PRO A 499 7.85 12.96 3.73
CA PRO A 499 8.51 13.97 2.90
C PRO A 499 10.04 13.96 3.00
N PHE A 500 10.61 13.66 4.17
CA PHE A 500 12.08 13.62 4.33
C PHE A 500 12.74 12.42 3.61
N CYS A 501 11.98 11.41 3.20
CA CYS A 501 12.46 10.28 2.40
C CYS A 501 12.48 10.59 0.89
N GLU A 502 11.75 11.64 0.44
CA GLU A 502 11.66 11.98 -0.98
C GLU A 502 13.03 12.18 -1.64
N PRO A 503 14.00 12.93 -1.04
CA PRO A 503 15.29 13.16 -1.69
C PRO A 503 16.02 11.85 -2.01
N LEU A 504 16.09 10.90 -1.08
CA LEU A 504 16.70 9.59 -1.31
C LEU A 504 16.00 8.85 -2.46
N ALA A 505 14.67 8.75 -2.41
CA ALA A 505 13.87 8.10 -3.45
C ALA A 505 14.04 8.78 -4.82
N ARG A 506 14.12 10.11 -4.86
CA ARG A 506 14.29 10.93 -6.07
C ARG A 506 15.67 10.74 -6.72
N PHE A 507 16.75 10.77 -5.94
CA PHE A 507 18.09 10.54 -6.48
C PHE A 507 18.23 9.13 -7.05
N ILE A 508 17.72 8.11 -6.35
CA ILE A 508 17.71 6.73 -6.86
C ILE A 508 16.88 6.64 -8.15
N TYR A 509 15.68 7.21 -8.19
CA TYR A 509 14.84 7.24 -9.38
C TYR A 509 15.54 7.85 -10.58
N ASN A 510 16.19 9.00 -10.42
CA ASN A 510 16.90 9.69 -11.50
C ASN A 510 18.03 8.80 -12.06
N ARG A 511 18.79 8.13 -11.21
CA ARG A 511 19.85 7.21 -11.64
C ARG A 511 19.30 5.96 -12.30
N MET A 512 18.18 5.44 -11.83
CA MET A 512 17.53 4.29 -12.45
C MET A 512 17.05 4.58 -13.88
N GLN A 513 16.62 5.81 -14.19
CA GLN A 513 16.26 6.20 -15.56
C GLN A 513 17.45 6.16 -16.52
N GLU A 514 18.69 6.34 -16.05
CA GLU A 514 19.90 6.23 -16.87
C GLU A 514 20.18 4.80 -17.38
N THR A 515 19.47 3.78 -16.86
CA THR A 515 19.52 2.40 -17.37
C THR A 515 18.79 2.23 -18.71
N GLY A 516 18.12 3.26 -19.21
CA GLY A 516 17.26 3.20 -20.41
C GLY A 516 15.90 2.57 -20.15
N LEU A 517 15.47 2.46 -18.90
CA LEU A 517 14.09 2.17 -18.53
C LEU A 517 13.24 3.44 -18.65
N SER A 518 11.97 3.28 -19.02
CA SER A 518 11.00 4.37 -18.94
C SER A 518 10.80 4.80 -17.50
N GLY A 519 10.56 6.08 -17.24
CA GLY A 519 10.16 6.55 -15.92
C GLY A 519 8.67 6.29 -15.67
N PHE A 520 8.34 5.64 -14.55
CA PHE A 520 6.96 5.51 -14.09
C PHE A 520 6.64 6.53 -12.98
N GLY A 521 7.64 6.93 -12.17
CA GLY A 521 7.52 8.02 -11.21
C GLY A 521 8.31 7.83 -9.92
N CYS A 522 8.49 8.94 -9.20
CA CYS A 522 8.87 8.97 -7.79
C CYS A 522 7.61 9.36 -7.02
N ASN A 523 7.00 8.41 -6.31
CA ASN A 523 5.63 8.48 -5.83
C ASN A 523 5.60 8.59 -4.30
N GLY A 524 5.01 9.66 -3.79
CA GLY A 524 4.91 9.92 -2.35
C GLY A 524 3.61 9.45 -1.73
N ASN A 525 3.60 9.44 -0.40
CA ASN A 525 2.45 9.09 0.44
C ASN A 525 1.93 7.65 0.24
N PHE A 526 2.86 6.70 -0.01
CA PHE A 526 2.55 5.28 -0.13
C PHE A 526 2.78 4.54 1.19
N ASN A 527 1.81 3.73 1.60
CA ASN A 527 1.79 3.02 2.88
C ASN A 527 2.32 1.57 2.80
N PHE A 528 3.36 1.31 2.02
CA PHE A 528 4.09 0.06 2.17
C PHE A 528 4.69 -0.02 3.58
N ILE A 529 4.76 -1.23 4.15
CA ILE A 529 5.13 -1.39 5.56
C ILE A 529 6.55 -0.85 5.86
N LEU A 530 7.47 -0.96 4.90
CA LEU A 530 8.84 -0.46 5.03
C LEU A 530 9.02 1.02 4.65
N ASN A 531 7.97 1.69 4.14
CA ASN A 531 7.94 3.15 3.97
C ASN A 531 7.27 3.87 5.15
N ASN A 532 6.63 3.12 6.07
CA ASN A 532 5.95 3.69 7.22
C ASN A 532 6.87 4.18 8.36
N PRO A 533 8.08 3.59 8.58
CA PRO A 533 8.99 4.09 9.61
C PRO A 533 9.35 5.55 9.38
N THR A 534 9.48 6.29 10.49
CA THR A 534 10.05 7.63 10.51
C THR A 534 11.47 7.64 11.07
N GLU A 535 11.96 6.47 11.47
CA GLU A 535 13.22 6.28 12.21
C GLU A 535 14.46 6.46 11.34
N PHE A 536 14.34 6.33 10.02
CA PHE A 536 15.43 6.47 9.05
C PHE A 536 14.89 6.86 7.68
N PRO A 537 15.68 7.55 6.82
CA PRO A 537 15.30 7.77 5.42
C PRO A 537 15.17 6.43 4.68
N ASP A 538 14.09 6.26 3.93
CA ASP A 538 13.81 5.02 3.20
C ASP A 538 13.42 5.28 1.74
N ALA A 539 13.62 4.26 0.90
CA ALA A 539 13.12 4.22 -0.46
C ALA A 539 12.74 2.78 -0.85
N LEU A 540 11.51 2.58 -1.31
CA LEU A 540 11.11 1.35 -1.99
C LEU A 540 11.32 1.54 -3.49
N ILE A 541 12.05 0.61 -4.10
CA ILE A 541 12.52 0.67 -5.47
C ILE A 541 11.81 -0.42 -6.27
N GLU A 542 10.82 -0.03 -7.03
CA GLU A 542 10.20 -0.87 -8.07
C GLU A 542 11.07 -0.78 -9.32
N THR A 543 12.03 -1.68 -9.42
CA THR A 543 13.12 -1.59 -10.39
C THR A 543 12.62 -1.55 -11.82
N LEU A 544 11.54 -2.30 -12.14
CA LEU A 544 10.85 -2.30 -13.43
C LEU A 544 9.53 -3.08 -13.34
N PHE A 545 8.74 -3.12 -14.44
CA PHE A 545 7.51 -3.92 -14.51
C PHE A 545 7.77 -5.31 -15.06
N LEU A 546 7.74 -6.32 -14.19
CA LEU A 546 7.94 -7.73 -14.57
C LEU A 546 6.84 -8.26 -15.52
N SER A 547 5.65 -7.66 -15.49
CA SER A 547 4.56 -7.98 -16.41
C SER A 547 4.79 -7.49 -17.85
N PHE A 548 5.63 -6.45 -18.07
CA PHE A 548 5.96 -5.96 -19.41
C PHE A 548 7.12 -6.77 -20.01
N PRO A 549 6.93 -7.48 -21.14
CA PRO A 549 7.95 -8.37 -21.70
C PRO A 549 9.29 -7.70 -22.01
N GLY A 550 9.28 -6.40 -22.35
CA GLY A 550 10.50 -5.64 -22.65
C GLY A 550 11.36 -5.36 -21.42
N ASP A 551 10.72 -5.08 -20.27
CA ASP A 551 11.42 -4.90 -18.99
C ASP A 551 11.89 -6.25 -18.44
N GLU A 552 11.02 -7.27 -18.53
CA GLU A 552 11.38 -8.64 -18.16
C GLU A 552 12.61 -9.14 -18.94
N ALA A 553 12.64 -8.89 -20.26
CA ALA A 553 13.80 -9.27 -21.07
C ALA A 553 15.10 -8.63 -20.59
N LYS A 554 15.05 -7.37 -20.14
CA LYS A 554 16.20 -6.66 -19.57
C LYS A 554 16.65 -7.28 -18.24
N VAL A 555 15.71 -7.50 -17.30
CA VAL A 555 16.07 -7.99 -15.96
C VAL A 555 16.55 -9.44 -15.96
N LEU A 556 16.19 -10.23 -16.97
CA LEU A 556 16.72 -11.59 -17.13
C LEU A 556 18.22 -11.61 -17.50
N ASP A 557 18.75 -10.51 -18.04
CA ASP A 557 20.18 -10.34 -18.25
C ASP A 557 20.91 -10.04 -16.92
N PRO A 558 21.87 -10.87 -16.50
CA PRO A 558 22.67 -10.62 -15.30
C PRO A 558 23.43 -9.28 -15.33
N ALA A 559 23.91 -8.86 -16.51
CA ALA A 559 24.62 -7.58 -16.67
C ALA A 559 23.69 -6.39 -16.41
N PHE A 560 22.43 -6.48 -16.83
CA PHE A 560 21.44 -5.45 -16.55
C PHE A 560 21.08 -5.35 -15.07
N ARG A 561 20.99 -6.50 -14.35
CA ARG A 561 20.79 -6.48 -12.90
C ARG A 561 21.97 -5.82 -12.17
N GLN A 562 23.20 -6.08 -12.61
CA GLN A 562 24.37 -5.37 -12.06
C GLN A 562 24.31 -3.87 -12.34
N LEU A 563 23.97 -3.46 -13.56
CA LEU A 563 23.78 -2.05 -13.91
C LEU A 563 22.76 -1.35 -13.00
N MET A 564 21.62 -2.00 -12.73
CA MET A 564 20.61 -1.45 -11.81
C MET A 564 21.18 -1.28 -10.39
N ALA A 565 21.88 -2.29 -9.87
CA ALA A 565 22.51 -2.22 -8.56
C ALA A 565 23.52 -1.06 -8.48
N ASP A 566 24.37 -0.89 -9.50
CA ASP A 566 25.36 0.19 -9.57
C ASP A 566 24.68 1.57 -9.63
N LYS A 567 23.56 1.70 -10.36
CA LYS A 567 22.77 2.92 -10.44
C LYS A 567 22.08 3.28 -9.12
N ILE A 568 21.59 2.29 -8.39
CA ILE A 568 21.05 2.51 -7.05
C ILE A 568 22.15 3.06 -6.11
N VAL A 569 23.36 2.45 -6.12
CA VAL A 569 24.50 2.96 -5.33
C VAL A 569 24.85 4.39 -5.70
N GLN A 570 24.86 4.74 -6.99
CA GLN A 570 25.09 6.11 -7.42
C GLN A 570 24.04 7.07 -6.88
N GLY A 571 22.73 6.68 -6.91
CA GLY A 571 21.66 7.48 -6.36
C GLY A 571 21.78 7.72 -4.86
N VAL A 572 22.21 6.69 -4.11
CA VAL A 572 22.53 6.83 -2.67
C VAL A 572 23.68 7.81 -2.45
N LYS A 573 24.75 7.73 -3.24
CA LYS A 573 25.89 8.67 -3.17
C LYS A 573 25.46 10.10 -3.45
N ASP A 574 24.63 10.33 -4.46
CA ASP A 574 24.10 11.66 -4.79
C ASP A 574 23.26 12.23 -3.63
N TYR A 575 22.45 11.39 -2.99
CA TYR A 575 21.69 11.79 -1.80
C TYR A 575 22.62 12.20 -0.65
N LEU A 576 23.64 11.39 -0.35
CA LEU A 576 24.58 11.67 0.72
C LEU A 576 25.39 12.95 0.47
N GLU A 577 25.78 13.21 -0.78
CA GLU A 577 26.43 14.47 -1.18
C GLU A 577 25.51 15.68 -1.00
N ALA A 578 24.23 15.55 -1.37
CA ALA A 578 23.24 16.62 -1.20
C ALA A 578 22.94 16.89 0.29
N ALA A 579 22.83 15.85 1.11
CA ALA A 579 22.58 15.96 2.54
C ALA A 579 23.78 16.57 3.31
N GLY A 580 24.98 16.55 2.75
CA GLY A 580 26.18 17.15 3.34
C GLY A 580 26.41 18.63 3.01
N LYS A 581 25.58 19.22 2.17
CA LYS A 581 25.63 20.65 1.77
C LYS A 581 24.68 21.48 2.59
#